data_994f76887cd3b71670b438911bab5721
#
_entry.id   994f76887cd3b71670b438911bab5721
#
_cell.length_a   1.000
_cell.length_b   1.000
_cell.length_c   1.000
_cell.angle_alpha   90.00
_cell.angle_beta   90.00
_cell.angle_gamma   90.00
#
_symmetry.space_group_name_H-M   'P 1'
#
loop_
_entity.id
_entity.type
_entity.pdbx_description
1 polymer ?
#
loop_
_entity_poly.entity_id
_entity_poly.type
_entity_poly.pdbx_seq_one_letter_code
_entity_poly.pdbx_strand_id
1 'polypeptide(L)'
;MSKRFYITTAIDYVNGQPHLGHAYEKIIADVIARSRRSLGQEVFFLTGLDEHGQKVQQAAQAEKKNPQEYCDALAADWQAFVKKLELTNDDFVRTTQPRHKEFVQATLNKLNAAGHFYKASYTGFYSAKEETFLTEKDRLPDGKFDPSYGEVVELKEDNYYFKLGAHQQWLIDYIEANPDFISPSYRRNEVLGFLKNNTLEDLCISRPASRLNWGIPIPFDTNFVTYVWFDALVNYTSIAHAHQALELWPADIHVIGKDIVKFHAVYWPIMLKAMGLPLPKQILVHGWWQKDGAKISKSTGNVVDPIAVINEWGLDAFRFYVL
;
A
#
# COMPACT_ATOMS: atom_id res chain seq x y z
N MET A 1 11.70 -25.55 17.73
CA MET A 1 10.51 -24.75 17.34
C MET A 1 10.68 -24.39 15.88
N SER A 2 9.69 -24.67 15.01
CA SER A 2 9.76 -24.26 13.62
C SER A 2 9.78 -22.74 13.58
N LYS A 3 10.72 -22.16 12.84
CA LYS A 3 10.86 -20.72 12.74
C LYS A 3 9.72 -20.21 11.86
N ARG A 4 8.80 -19.45 12.43
CA ARG A 4 7.71 -18.80 11.66
C ARG A 4 8.28 -17.85 10.63
N PHE A 5 7.62 -17.78 9.49
CA PHE A 5 7.98 -16.91 8.38
C PHE A 5 6.74 -16.17 7.89
N TYR A 6 6.73 -14.84 8.02
CA TYR A 6 5.62 -14.02 7.60
C TYR A 6 5.99 -13.23 6.34
N ILE A 7 5.26 -13.48 5.25
CA ILE A 7 5.42 -12.80 3.97
C ILE A 7 4.12 -12.13 3.55
N THR A 8 4.21 -10.94 2.96
CA THR A 8 3.07 -10.20 2.46
C THR A 8 3.31 -9.69 1.05
N THR A 9 2.24 -9.50 0.27
CA THR A 9 2.23 -8.58 -0.87
C THR A 9 1.66 -7.24 -0.44
N ALA A 10 1.77 -6.22 -1.29
CA ALA A 10 0.89 -5.08 -1.19
C ALA A 10 -0.58 -5.54 -1.32
N ILE A 11 -1.49 -4.80 -0.69
CA ILE A 11 -2.93 -4.95 -0.93
C ILE A 11 -3.32 -4.12 -2.15
N ASP A 12 -4.15 -4.71 -3.02
CA ASP A 12 -4.48 -4.09 -4.30
C ASP A 12 -5.61 -3.07 -4.15
N TYR A 13 -5.46 -1.90 -4.78
CA TYR A 13 -6.49 -0.88 -4.79
C TYR A 13 -7.67 -1.25 -5.70
N VAL A 14 -8.88 -1.27 -5.13
CA VAL A 14 -10.09 -1.77 -5.78
C VAL A 14 -10.67 -0.71 -6.74
N ASN A 15 -9.95 -0.43 -7.82
CA ASN A 15 -10.35 0.51 -8.87
C ASN A 15 -10.42 -0.14 -10.26
N GLY A 16 -10.48 -1.47 -10.33
CA GLY A 16 -10.62 -2.22 -11.59
C GLY A 16 -10.09 -3.65 -11.50
N GLN A 17 -10.11 -4.33 -12.64
CA GLN A 17 -9.75 -5.73 -12.78
C GLN A 17 -8.24 -5.97 -12.57
N PRO A 18 -7.83 -7.17 -12.09
CA PRO A 18 -6.43 -7.57 -11.99
C PRO A 18 -5.71 -7.50 -13.34
N HIS A 19 -4.40 -7.26 -13.31
CA HIS A 19 -3.54 -7.26 -14.49
C HIS A 19 -2.20 -7.98 -14.21
N LEU A 20 -1.37 -8.11 -15.22
CA LEU A 20 -0.09 -8.84 -15.14
C LEU A 20 0.80 -8.40 -13.98
N GLY A 21 0.86 -7.09 -13.66
CA GLY A 21 1.66 -6.58 -12.53
C GLY A 21 1.22 -7.16 -11.19
N HIS A 22 -0.09 -7.27 -10.96
CA HIS A 22 -0.65 -7.88 -9.74
C HIS A 22 -0.34 -9.39 -9.68
N ALA A 23 -0.46 -10.10 -10.82
CA ALA A 23 -0.10 -11.51 -10.90
C ALA A 23 1.38 -11.73 -10.54
N TYR A 24 2.25 -10.92 -11.10
CA TYR A 24 3.70 -10.98 -10.90
C TYR A 24 4.09 -10.85 -9.42
N GLU A 25 3.64 -9.79 -8.76
CA GLU A 25 3.90 -9.57 -7.34
C GLU A 25 3.47 -10.74 -6.47
N LYS A 26 2.24 -11.21 -6.70
CA LYS A 26 1.66 -12.32 -5.93
C LYS A 26 2.36 -13.64 -6.18
N ILE A 27 2.78 -13.91 -7.42
CA ILE A 27 3.53 -15.14 -7.76
C ILE A 27 4.92 -15.12 -7.14
N ILE A 28 5.64 -13.98 -7.12
CA ILE A 28 6.92 -13.86 -6.40
C ILE A 28 6.73 -14.23 -4.92
N ALA A 29 5.75 -13.65 -4.25
CA ALA A 29 5.49 -13.92 -2.84
C ALA A 29 5.12 -15.39 -2.60
N ASP A 30 4.29 -15.98 -3.47
CA ASP A 30 3.87 -17.37 -3.38
C ASP A 30 5.04 -18.36 -3.58
N VAL A 31 5.94 -18.09 -4.51
CA VAL A 31 7.13 -18.93 -4.73
C VAL A 31 8.04 -18.89 -3.51
N ILE A 32 8.24 -17.73 -2.90
CA ILE A 32 9.00 -17.61 -1.65
C ILE A 32 8.28 -18.38 -0.53
N ALA A 33 6.96 -18.22 -0.38
CA ALA A 33 6.16 -18.92 0.62
C ALA A 33 6.27 -20.44 0.47
N ARG A 34 6.09 -20.98 -0.74
CA ARG A 34 6.24 -22.41 -1.06
C ARG A 34 7.64 -22.91 -0.76
N SER A 35 8.67 -22.17 -1.15
CA SER A 35 10.06 -22.53 -0.86
C SER A 35 10.32 -22.62 0.64
N ARG A 36 9.80 -21.69 1.43
CA ARG A 36 9.95 -21.69 2.90
C ARG A 36 9.21 -22.84 3.54
N ARG A 37 8.01 -23.18 3.05
CA ARG A 37 7.25 -24.36 3.50
C ARG A 37 7.98 -25.67 3.18
N SER A 38 8.59 -25.78 1.98
CA SER A 38 9.37 -26.97 1.60
C SER A 38 10.61 -27.17 2.47
N LEU A 39 11.13 -26.12 3.08
CA LEU A 39 12.21 -26.13 4.07
C LEU A 39 11.72 -26.39 5.51
N GLY A 40 10.44 -26.72 5.70
CA GLY A 40 9.85 -27.04 7.00
C GLY A 40 9.53 -25.83 7.88
N GLN A 41 9.48 -24.62 7.32
CA GLN A 41 9.06 -23.44 8.07
C GLN A 41 7.52 -23.34 8.12
N GLU A 42 7.00 -22.84 9.24
CA GLU A 42 5.61 -22.44 9.36
C GLU A 42 5.43 -21.06 8.70
N VAL A 43 4.78 -21.01 7.53
CA VAL A 43 4.66 -19.79 6.73
C VAL A 43 3.25 -19.22 6.87
N PHE A 44 3.18 -17.91 7.08
CA PHE A 44 1.95 -17.14 6.94
C PHE A 44 2.11 -16.17 5.76
N PHE A 45 1.27 -16.32 4.74
CA PHE A 45 1.27 -15.49 3.55
C PHE A 45 -0.01 -14.66 3.49
N LEU A 46 0.15 -13.33 3.55
CA LEU A 46 -0.93 -12.35 3.49
C LEU A 46 -0.95 -11.62 2.15
N THR A 47 -2.12 -11.52 1.56
CA THR A 47 -2.47 -10.62 0.46
C THR A 47 -3.85 -10.02 0.70
N GLY A 48 -4.33 -9.11 -0.15
CA GLY A 48 -5.67 -8.53 0.05
C GLY A 48 -5.98 -7.33 -0.81
N LEU A 49 -6.99 -6.56 -0.36
CA LEU A 49 -7.55 -5.41 -1.07
C LEU A 49 -7.58 -4.16 -0.21
N ASP A 50 -7.22 -3.05 -0.82
CA ASP A 50 -7.41 -1.70 -0.32
C ASP A 50 -8.71 -1.14 -0.93
N GLU A 51 -9.73 -0.97 -0.07
CA GLU A 51 -11.11 -0.72 -0.50
C GLU A 51 -11.61 0.69 -0.17
N HIS A 52 -10.82 1.50 0.53
CA HIS A 52 -11.21 2.86 0.89
C HIS A 52 -10.63 3.90 -0.08
N GLY A 53 -11.07 5.16 0.06
CA GLY A 53 -10.53 6.30 -0.67
C GLY A 53 -11.44 6.88 -1.74
N GLN A 54 -11.01 8.00 -2.27
CA GLN A 54 -11.81 8.83 -3.18
C GLN A 54 -12.06 8.15 -4.52
N LYS A 55 -11.09 7.42 -5.06
CA LYS A 55 -11.24 6.74 -6.36
C LYS A 55 -12.30 5.65 -6.30
N VAL A 56 -12.33 4.87 -5.21
CA VAL A 56 -13.36 3.83 -5.00
C VAL A 56 -14.73 4.48 -4.84
N GLN A 57 -14.84 5.54 -4.04
CA GLN A 57 -16.09 6.29 -3.90
C GLN A 57 -16.60 6.80 -5.25
N GLN A 58 -15.74 7.41 -6.06
CA GLN A 58 -16.10 7.93 -7.39
C GLN A 58 -16.49 6.81 -8.38
N ALA A 59 -15.75 5.69 -8.37
CA ALA A 59 -16.06 4.54 -9.22
C ALA A 59 -17.41 3.92 -8.86
N ALA A 60 -17.71 3.76 -7.58
CA ALA A 60 -19.02 3.29 -7.13
C ALA A 60 -20.16 4.24 -7.54
N GLN A 61 -19.94 5.55 -7.38
CA GLN A 61 -20.90 6.58 -7.80
C GLN A 61 -21.17 6.55 -9.31
N ALA A 62 -20.12 6.37 -10.12
CA ALA A 62 -20.26 6.25 -11.58
C ALA A 62 -21.12 5.05 -11.97
N GLU A 63 -21.03 3.95 -11.23
CA GLU A 63 -21.88 2.76 -11.40
C GLU A 63 -23.22 2.84 -10.64
N LYS A 64 -23.52 3.94 -9.96
CA LYS A 64 -24.71 4.13 -9.13
C LYS A 64 -24.88 3.06 -8.06
N LYS A 65 -23.78 2.57 -7.50
CA LYS A 65 -23.71 1.59 -6.42
C LYS A 65 -23.31 2.22 -5.11
N ASN A 66 -23.68 1.58 -4.00
CA ASN A 66 -23.07 1.86 -2.72
C ASN A 66 -21.58 1.41 -2.76
N PRO A 67 -20.64 2.16 -2.20
CA PRO A 67 -19.22 1.77 -2.20
C PRO A 67 -18.95 0.37 -1.62
N GLN A 68 -19.67 -0.06 -0.58
CA GLN A 68 -19.51 -1.42 -0.04
C GLN A 68 -19.94 -2.49 -1.06
N GLU A 69 -21.09 -2.32 -1.70
CA GLU A 69 -21.58 -3.25 -2.73
C GLU A 69 -20.64 -3.30 -3.94
N TYR A 70 -20.08 -2.16 -4.32
CA TYR A 70 -19.07 -2.07 -5.37
C TYR A 70 -17.81 -2.86 -5.00
N CYS A 71 -17.28 -2.65 -3.80
CA CYS A 71 -16.11 -3.39 -3.29
C CYS A 71 -16.39 -4.89 -3.15
N ASP A 72 -17.59 -5.29 -2.69
CA ASP A 72 -17.96 -6.70 -2.52
C ASP A 72 -17.98 -7.43 -3.86
N ALA A 73 -18.50 -6.80 -4.91
CA ALA A 73 -18.50 -7.37 -6.25
C ALA A 73 -17.07 -7.56 -6.79
N LEU A 74 -16.22 -6.53 -6.68
CA LEU A 74 -14.83 -6.63 -7.14
C LEU A 74 -14.00 -7.58 -6.29
N ALA A 75 -14.25 -7.65 -4.99
CA ALA A 75 -13.55 -8.59 -4.11
C ALA A 75 -13.77 -10.05 -4.52
N ALA A 76 -14.96 -10.40 -5.02
CA ALA A 76 -15.22 -11.73 -5.55
C ALA A 76 -14.36 -12.04 -6.79
N ASP A 77 -14.20 -11.08 -7.71
CA ASP A 77 -13.35 -11.23 -8.90
C ASP A 77 -11.86 -11.37 -8.50
N TRP A 78 -11.41 -10.57 -7.54
CA TRP A 78 -10.04 -10.64 -7.05
C TRP A 78 -9.73 -11.96 -6.32
N GLN A 79 -10.68 -12.47 -5.53
CA GLN A 79 -10.54 -13.79 -4.90
C GLN A 79 -10.52 -14.92 -5.93
N ALA A 80 -11.37 -14.83 -6.97
CA ALA A 80 -11.33 -15.78 -8.08
C ALA A 80 -10.00 -15.73 -8.83
N PHE A 81 -9.43 -14.54 -9.01
CA PHE A 81 -8.11 -14.35 -9.60
C PHE A 81 -7.00 -15.00 -8.76
N VAL A 82 -6.97 -14.76 -7.45
CA VAL A 82 -6.02 -15.37 -6.50
C VAL A 82 -6.11 -16.89 -6.56
N LYS A 83 -7.34 -17.43 -6.59
CA LYS A 83 -7.58 -18.87 -6.74
C LYS A 83 -7.12 -19.39 -8.10
N LYS A 84 -7.34 -18.66 -9.19
CA LYS A 84 -6.89 -19.06 -10.54
C LYS A 84 -5.37 -19.09 -10.66
N LEU A 85 -4.66 -18.24 -9.91
CA LEU A 85 -3.20 -18.27 -9.80
C LEU A 85 -2.67 -19.39 -8.90
N GLU A 86 -3.55 -20.13 -8.21
CA GLU A 86 -3.23 -21.17 -7.22
C GLU A 86 -2.26 -20.64 -6.14
N LEU A 87 -2.53 -19.42 -5.64
CA LEU A 87 -1.73 -18.87 -4.54
C LEU A 87 -2.01 -19.61 -3.24
N THR A 88 -0.98 -19.74 -2.43
CA THR A 88 -1.03 -20.45 -1.14
C THR A 88 -1.12 -19.47 0.04
N ASN A 89 -1.78 -18.33 -0.17
CA ASN A 89 -2.00 -17.36 0.90
C ASN A 89 -2.91 -17.93 2.00
N ASP A 90 -2.56 -17.60 3.24
CA ASP A 90 -3.27 -18.06 4.44
C ASP A 90 -4.41 -17.10 4.81
N ASP A 91 -4.30 -15.82 4.45
CA ASP A 91 -5.38 -14.85 4.62
C ASP A 91 -5.46 -13.91 3.41
N PHE A 92 -6.68 -13.36 3.24
CA PHE A 92 -7.01 -12.36 2.22
C PHE A 92 -7.72 -11.19 2.92
N VAL A 93 -6.95 -10.14 3.26
CA VAL A 93 -7.49 -9.00 3.97
C VAL A 93 -8.28 -8.08 3.04
N ARG A 94 -9.37 -7.52 3.57
CA ARG A 94 -10.09 -6.39 2.99
C ARG A 94 -10.11 -5.27 4.02
N THR A 95 -9.74 -4.05 3.64
CA THR A 95 -9.66 -2.93 4.61
C THR A 95 -11.03 -2.54 5.17
N THR A 96 -12.13 -2.93 4.53
CA THR A 96 -13.51 -2.77 5.04
C THR A 96 -13.89 -3.76 6.15
N GLN A 97 -13.08 -4.79 6.42
CA GLN A 97 -13.38 -5.77 7.47
C GLN A 97 -13.30 -5.16 8.88
N PRO A 98 -14.23 -5.51 9.79
CA PRO A 98 -14.23 -4.98 11.16
C PRO A 98 -12.89 -5.15 11.88
N ARG A 99 -12.25 -6.33 11.79
CA ARG A 99 -10.95 -6.64 12.40
C ARG A 99 -9.84 -5.67 12.02
N HIS A 100 -9.86 -5.16 10.79
CA HIS A 100 -8.90 -4.16 10.32
C HIS A 100 -9.30 -2.75 10.79
N LYS A 101 -10.54 -2.36 10.60
CA LYS A 101 -11.06 -1.02 10.96
C LYS A 101 -10.87 -0.72 12.45
N GLU A 102 -11.21 -1.68 13.31
CA GLU A 102 -11.04 -1.55 14.77
C GLU A 102 -9.57 -1.37 15.17
N PHE A 103 -8.67 -2.11 14.53
CA PHE A 103 -7.23 -1.99 14.78
C PHE A 103 -6.68 -0.64 14.32
N VAL A 104 -7.11 -0.14 13.15
CA VAL A 104 -6.73 1.19 12.64
C VAL A 104 -7.21 2.27 13.61
N GLN A 105 -8.47 2.20 14.08
CA GLN A 105 -9.01 3.18 15.02
C GLN A 105 -8.30 3.15 16.38
N ALA A 106 -7.97 1.96 16.89
CA ALA A 106 -7.17 1.82 18.11
C ALA A 106 -5.76 2.42 17.93
N THR A 107 -5.14 2.20 16.76
CA THR A 107 -3.83 2.76 16.40
C THR A 107 -3.89 4.29 16.34
N LEU A 108 -4.91 4.85 15.68
CA LEU A 108 -5.11 6.30 15.61
C LEU A 108 -5.26 6.93 16.99
N ASN A 109 -6.06 6.34 17.87
CA ASN A 109 -6.21 6.81 19.25
C ASN A 109 -4.90 6.79 20.03
N LYS A 110 -4.14 5.68 19.92
CA LYS A 110 -2.83 5.53 20.58
C LYS A 110 -1.85 6.60 20.12
N LEU A 111 -1.73 6.81 18.81
CA LEU A 111 -0.80 7.78 18.23
C LEU A 111 -1.21 9.23 18.54
N ASN A 112 -2.51 9.52 18.57
CA ASN A 112 -3.02 10.84 18.94
C ASN A 112 -2.71 11.14 20.43
N ALA A 113 -2.99 10.19 21.31
CA ALA A 113 -2.68 10.33 22.74
C ALA A 113 -1.17 10.50 23.00
N ALA A 114 -0.31 9.90 22.16
CA ALA A 114 1.13 10.06 22.24
C ALA A 114 1.64 11.37 21.58
N GLY A 115 0.76 12.21 21.04
CA GLY A 115 1.11 13.51 20.45
C GLY A 115 1.79 13.44 19.08
N HIS A 116 1.61 12.32 18.35
CA HIS A 116 2.16 12.16 17.01
C HIS A 116 1.37 12.90 15.92
N PHE A 117 0.14 13.35 16.22
CA PHE A 117 -0.70 14.09 15.31
C PHE A 117 -0.89 15.55 15.72
N TYR A 118 -1.15 16.40 14.76
CA TYR A 118 -1.62 17.75 14.95
C TYR A 118 -2.60 18.13 13.84
N LYS A 119 -3.46 19.12 14.11
CA LYS A 119 -4.41 19.66 13.12
C LYS A 119 -3.86 20.95 12.56
N ALA A 120 -3.91 21.10 11.24
CA ALA A 120 -3.51 22.31 10.56
C ALA A 120 -4.37 22.56 9.31
N SER A 121 -4.57 23.86 9.00
CA SER A 121 -5.13 24.29 7.73
C SER A 121 -4.03 24.28 6.67
N TYR A 122 -4.32 23.67 5.54
CA TYR A 122 -3.46 23.69 4.37
C TYR A 122 -4.20 24.29 3.20
N THR A 123 -3.57 25.25 2.52
CA THR A 123 -4.00 25.72 1.21
C THR A 123 -2.98 25.26 0.21
N GLY A 124 -3.40 24.50 -0.78
CA GLY A 124 -2.47 23.95 -1.77
C GLY A 124 -3.18 23.31 -2.94
N PHE A 125 -2.38 22.86 -3.88
CA PHE A 125 -2.85 22.20 -5.08
C PHE A 125 -3.09 20.73 -4.81
N TYR A 126 -4.24 20.23 -5.19
CA TYR A 126 -4.63 18.84 -4.96
C TYR A 126 -4.90 18.11 -6.28
N SER A 127 -4.23 16.98 -6.46
CA SER A 127 -4.51 16.04 -7.54
C SER A 127 -5.56 15.03 -7.07
N ALA A 128 -6.74 15.06 -7.67
CA ALA A 128 -7.77 14.04 -7.41
C ALA A 128 -7.34 12.66 -7.93
N LYS A 129 -6.55 12.62 -9.01
CA LYS A 129 -6.04 11.39 -9.60
C LYS A 129 -5.03 10.68 -8.71
N GLU A 130 -4.13 11.39 -8.07
CA GLU A 130 -3.11 10.83 -7.17
C GLU A 130 -3.54 10.86 -5.70
N GLU A 131 -4.72 11.44 -5.41
CA GLU A 131 -5.29 11.61 -4.06
C GLU A 131 -4.32 12.28 -3.08
N THR A 132 -3.50 13.24 -3.57
CA THR A 132 -2.48 13.89 -2.78
C THR A 132 -2.42 15.40 -3.02
N PHE A 133 -1.92 16.12 -2.02
CA PHE A 133 -1.53 17.52 -2.21
C PHE A 133 -0.19 17.58 -2.94
N LEU A 134 -0.11 18.53 -3.87
CA LEU A 134 1.09 18.86 -4.64
C LEU A 134 1.74 20.11 -4.07
N THR A 135 3.05 20.18 -4.17
CA THR A 135 3.86 21.32 -3.75
C THR A 135 4.38 22.09 -4.96
N GLU A 136 4.97 23.24 -4.75
CA GLU A 136 5.64 24.00 -5.84
C GLU A 136 6.79 23.21 -6.48
N LYS A 137 7.37 22.23 -5.76
CA LYS A 137 8.43 21.35 -6.28
C LYS A 137 7.92 20.34 -7.32
N ASP A 138 6.61 20.09 -7.32
CA ASP A 138 5.98 19.16 -8.26
C ASP A 138 5.61 19.83 -9.59
N ARG A 139 5.89 21.16 -9.71
CA ARG A 139 5.71 21.91 -10.96
C ARG A 139 6.85 21.62 -11.94
N LEU A 140 6.47 21.57 -13.20
CA LEU A 140 7.41 21.58 -14.32
C LEU A 140 8.08 22.96 -14.45
N PRO A 141 9.19 23.05 -15.19
CA PRO A 141 9.87 24.33 -15.42
C PRO A 141 9.00 25.42 -16.06
N ASP A 142 7.92 25.05 -16.73
CA ASP A 142 6.93 25.98 -17.30
C ASP A 142 5.89 26.49 -16.29
N GLY A 143 6.01 26.10 -15.01
CA GLY A 143 5.12 26.47 -13.92
C GLY A 143 3.81 25.67 -13.85
N LYS A 144 3.60 24.70 -14.74
CA LYS A 144 2.42 23.83 -14.72
C LYS A 144 2.70 22.54 -13.95
N PHE A 145 1.67 21.86 -13.53
CA PHE A 145 1.80 20.48 -13.02
C PHE A 145 1.84 19.49 -14.18
N ASP A 146 2.58 18.39 -13.99
CA ASP A 146 2.67 17.32 -14.99
C ASP A 146 1.26 16.78 -15.30
N PRO A 147 0.88 16.61 -16.57
CA PRO A 147 -0.43 16.04 -16.94
C PRO A 147 -0.74 14.67 -16.32
N SER A 148 0.28 13.95 -15.86
CA SER A 148 0.11 12.70 -15.12
C SER A 148 -0.69 12.88 -13.82
N TYR A 149 -0.66 14.07 -13.20
CA TYR A 149 -1.46 14.39 -12.02
C TYR A 149 -2.97 14.56 -12.30
N GLY A 150 -3.38 14.61 -13.58
CA GLY A 150 -4.76 14.87 -13.97
C GLY A 150 -5.22 16.27 -13.64
N GLU A 151 -6.50 16.43 -13.30
CA GLU A 151 -7.02 17.72 -12.86
C GLU A 151 -6.46 18.09 -11.49
N VAL A 152 -5.88 19.30 -11.40
CA VAL A 152 -5.31 19.85 -10.17
C VAL A 152 -6.13 21.07 -9.76
N VAL A 153 -6.68 21.04 -8.55
CA VAL A 153 -7.50 22.10 -7.99
C VAL A 153 -6.84 22.71 -6.76
N GLU A 154 -7.02 24.01 -6.55
CA GLU A 154 -6.60 24.63 -5.30
C GLU A 154 -7.65 24.37 -4.22
N LEU A 155 -7.21 23.78 -3.10
CA LEU A 155 -8.06 23.47 -1.96
C LEU A 155 -7.52 24.11 -0.69
N LYS A 156 -8.43 24.61 0.14
CA LYS A 156 -8.14 24.97 1.53
C LYS A 156 -8.91 24.03 2.44
N GLU A 157 -8.17 23.24 3.18
CA GLU A 157 -8.76 22.23 4.09
C GLU A 157 -8.03 22.19 5.42
N ASP A 158 -8.79 21.94 6.49
CA ASP A 158 -8.22 21.49 7.76
C ASP A 158 -8.01 19.99 7.68
N ASN A 159 -6.85 19.53 8.09
CA ASN A 159 -6.54 18.12 8.13
C ASN A 159 -5.65 17.77 9.34
N TYR A 160 -5.62 16.49 9.69
CA TYR A 160 -4.66 15.95 10.64
C TYR A 160 -3.39 15.54 9.92
N TYR A 161 -2.26 15.85 10.54
CA TYR A 161 -0.91 15.54 10.05
C TYR A 161 -0.17 14.66 11.05
N PHE A 162 0.51 13.65 10.54
CA PHE A 162 1.43 12.82 11.29
C PHE A 162 2.84 13.40 11.18
N LYS A 163 3.51 13.60 12.34
CA LYS A 163 4.86 14.17 12.46
C LYS A 163 5.94 13.26 11.88
N LEU A 164 5.88 13.04 10.57
CA LEU A 164 6.75 12.13 9.84
C LEU A 164 8.17 12.69 9.72
N GLY A 165 8.30 13.99 9.45
CA GLY A 165 9.58 14.66 9.21
C GLY A 165 10.55 14.58 10.38
N ALA A 166 10.03 14.55 11.61
CA ALA A 166 10.85 14.43 12.83
C ALA A 166 11.66 13.11 12.90
N HIS A 167 11.34 12.12 12.10
CA HIS A 167 11.98 10.79 12.09
C HIS A 167 12.90 10.55 10.90
N GLN A 168 13.11 11.55 10.04
CA GLN A 168 13.90 11.39 8.80
C GLN A 168 15.32 10.91 9.08
N GLN A 169 16.06 11.56 9.96
CA GLN A 169 17.45 11.19 10.24
C GLN A 169 17.55 9.78 10.84
N TRP A 170 16.64 9.45 11.76
CA TRP A 170 16.59 8.09 12.31
C TRP A 170 16.38 7.02 11.22
N LEU A 171 15.54 7.29 10.23
CA LEU A 171 15.28 6.34 9.14
C LEU A 171 16.50 6.18 8.23
N ILE A 172 17.21 7.28 7.93
CA ILE A 172 18.47 7.24 7.18
C ILE A 172 19.48 6.34 7.91
N ASP A 173 19.71 6.60 9.19
CA ASP A 173 20.66 5.85 10.01
C ASP A 173 20.27 4.35 10.07
N TYR A 174 18.98 4.06 10.20
CA TYR A 174 18.48 2.69 10.21
C TYR A 174 18.74 1.96 8.88
N ILE A 175 18.43 2.59 7.73
CA ILE A 175 18.63 1.99 6.40
C ILE A 175 20.13 1.79 6.12
N GLU A 176 21.00 2.69 6.57
CA GLU A 176 22.46 2.55 6.42
C GLU A 176 23.00 1.40 7.27
N ALA A 177 22.53 1.28 8.49
CA ALA A 177 22.95 0.20 9.41
C ALA A 177 22.38 -1.18 9.02
N ASN A 178 21.32 -1.23 8.21
CA ASN A 178 20.65 -2.47 7.80
C ASN A 178 20.62 -2.61 6.27
N PRO A 179 21.73 -2.99 5.61
CA PRO A 179 21.85 -2.99 4.16
C PRO A 179 20.86 -3.91 3.43
N ASP A 180 20.35 -4.93 4.11
CA ASP A 180 19.40 -5.90 3.54
C ASP A 180 17.93 -5.51 3.77
N PHE A 181 17.67 -4.38 4.47
CA PHE A 181 16.32 -3.92 4.76
C PHE A 181 15.51 -3.62 3.50
N ILE A 182 16.15 -3.06 2.46
CA ILE A 182 15.52 -2.78 1.16
C ILE A 182 16.30 -3.51 0.06
N SER A 183 15.65 -4.39 -0.64
CA SER A 183 16.22 -5.20 -1.73
C SER A 183 15.47 -4.95 -3.05
N PRO A 184 16.16 -4.89 -4.18
CA PRO A 184 17.61 -4.92 -4.37
C PRO A 184 18.32 -3.62 -3.95
N SER A 185 19.63 -3.67 -3.82
CA SER A 185 20.46 -2.58 -3.26
C SER A 185 20.31 -1.24 -3.99
N TYR A 186 20.08 -1.24 -5.29
CA TYR A 186 19.86 0.01 -6.04
C TYR A 186 18.55 0.70 -5.61
N ARG A 187 17.53 -0.03 -5.19
CA ARG A 187 16.30 0.54 -4.62
C ARG A 187 16.55 1.17 -3.26
N ARG A 188 17.39 0.53 -2.44
CA ARG A 188 17.86 1.14 -1.19
C ARG A 188 18.56 2.48 -1.44
N ASN A 189 19.43 2.52 -2.45
CA ASN A 189 20.15 3.74 -2.80
C ASN A 189 19.22 4.85 -3.32
N GLU A 190 18.17 4.50 -4.06
CA GLU A 190 17.13 5.46 -4.48
C GLU A 190 16.41 6.07 -3.25
N VAL A 191 16.01 5.23 -2.28
CA VAL A 191 15.36 5.69 -1.04
C VAL A 191 16.29 6.57 -0.20
N LEU A 192 17.53 6.16 -0.03
CA LEU A 192 18.54 6.96 0.68
C LEU A 192 18.81 8.29 -0.03
N GLY A 193 18.93 8.28 -1.36
CA GLY A 193 19.08 9.48 -2.18
C GLY A 193 17.89 10.43 -2.00
N PHE A 194 16.67 9.91 -2.02
CA PHE A 194 15.47 10.70 -1.75
C PHE A 194 15.50 11.33 -0.35
N LEU A 195 15.78 10.54 0.68
CA LEU A 195 15.80 11.01 2.07
C LEU A 195 16.92 12.02 2.35
N LYS A 196 18.09 11.88 1.71
CA LYS A 196 19.23 12.78 1.93
C LYS A 196 19.12 14.10 1.17
N ASN A 197 18.44 14.09 0.02
CA ASN A 197 18.36 15.26 -0.85
C ASN A 197 17.07 16.07 -0.67
N ASN A 198 16.09 15.57 0.12
CA ASN A 198 14.82 16.24 0.36
C ASN A 198 14.52 16.33 1.85
N THR A 199 13.86 17.40 2.26
CA THR A 199 13.22 17.47 3.57
C THR A 199 11.93 16.66 3.53
N LEU A 200 11.78 15.73 4.46
CA LEU A 200 10.58 14.92 4.58
C LEU A 200 9.49 15.74 5.28
N GLU A 201 8.42 16.01 4.57
CA GLU A 201 7.26 16.72 5.11
C GLU A 201 6.37 15.78 5.94
N ASP A 202 5.59 16.38 6.85
CA ASP A 202 4.63 15.63 7.65
C ASP A 202 3.50 15.09 6.77
N LEU A 203 3.04 13.89 7.10
CA LEU A 203 2.04 13.19 6.29
C LEU A 203 0.63 13.61 6.67
N CYS A 204 -0.13 14.14 5.72
CA CYS A 204 -1.56 14.34 5.88
C CYS A 204 -2.28 13.00 5.98
N ILE A 205 -2.90 12.72 7.13
CA ILE A 205 -3.52 11.41 7.46
C ILE A 205 -5.05 11.44 7.46
N SER A 206 -5.66 12.54 7.07
CA SER A 206 -7.12 12.68 7.10
C SER A 206 -7.69 13.28 5.83
N ARG A 207 -8.99 13.12 5.66
CA ARG A 207 -9.81 13.86 4.71
C ARG A 207 -11.11 14.27 5.40
N PRO A 208 -11.64 15.49 5.17
CA PRO A 208 -12.96 15.87 5.68
C PRO A 208 -14.04 14.90 5.21
N ALA A 209 -14.89 14.42 6.12
CA ALA A 209 -15.97 13.49 5.80
C ALA A 209 -17.00 14.09 4.83
N SER A 210 -17.09 15.42 4.74
CA SER A 210 -17.92 16.13 3.77
C SER A 210 -17.45 15.93 2.32
N ARG A 211 -16.15 15.67 2.11
CA ARG A 211 -15.58 15.42 0.78
C ARG A 211 -15.41 13.93 0.49
N LEU A 212 -14.96 13.18 1.47
CA LEU A 212 -14.75 11.74 1.40
C LEU A 212 -15.44 11.07 2.58
N ASN A 213 -16.53 10.34 2.31
CA ASN A 213 -17.25 9.60 3.35
C ASN A 213 -16.94 8.10 3.31
N TRP A 214 -16.17 7.63 2.31
CA TRP A 214 -15.75 6.25 2.16
C TRP A 214 -14.31 6.06 2.67
N GLY A 215 -14.21 5.86 3.97
CA GLY A 215 -12.96 5.67 4.71
C GLY A 215 -13.23 5.32 6.17
N ILE A 216 -12.21 4.98 6.93
CA ILE A 216 -12.33 4.70 8.37
C ILE A 216 -12.47 6.03 9.12
N PRO A 217 -13.56 6.27 9.86
CA PRO A 217 -13.71 7.48 10.66
C PRO A 217 -12.58 7.62 11.68
N ILE A 218 -12.05 8.85 11.82
CA ILE A 218 -11.07 9.15 12.87
C ILE A 218 -11.79 9.16 14.23
N PRO A 219 -11.40 8.30 15.17
CA PRO A 219 -12.22 8.07 16.36
C PRO A 219 -12.29 9.25 17.34
N PHE A 220 -11.30 10.15 17.31
CA PHE A 220 -11.25 11.36 18.14
C PHE A 220 -11.80 12.63 17.42
N ASP A 221 -12.13 12.55 16.13
CA ASP A 221 -12.81 13.61 15.36
C ASP A 221 -13.52 13.01 14.15
N THR A 222 -14.78 12.63 14.32
CA THR A 222 -15.59 11.94 13.29
C THR A 222 -15.98 12.81 12.10
N ASN A 223 -15.63 14.10 12.10
CA ASN A 223 -15.74 14.95 10.93
C ASN A 223 -14.67 14.63 9.85
N PHE A 224 -13.77 13.70 10.15
CA PHE A 224 -12.71 13.25 9.27
C PHE A 224 -12.69 11.73 9.12
N VAL A 225 -12.25 11.29 7.95
CA VAL A 225 -11.89 9.89 7.69
C VAL A 225 -10.39 9.77 7.49
N THR A 226 -9.88 8.57 7.73
CA THR A 226 -8.46 8.25 7.58
C THR A 226 -8.03 8.29 6.12
N TYR A 227 -6.87 8.86 5.86
CA TYR A 227 -6.22 8.82 4.55
C TYR A 227 -5.87 7.38 4.16
N VAL A 228 -6.17 7.03 2.91
CA VAL A 228 -6.07 5.66 2.40
C VAL A 228 -4.73 4.99 2.66
N TRP A 229 -3.61 5.68 2.50
CA TRP A 229 -2.29 5.09 2.74
C TRP A 229 -1.98 4.82 4.22
N PHE A 230 -2.52 5.64 5.15
CA PHE A 230 -2.38 5.33 6.57
C PHE A 230 -3.19 4.09 6.94
N ASP A 231 -4.39 3.97 6.40
CA ASP A 231 -5.26 2.81 6.51
C ASP A 231 -4.59 1.56 5.90
N ALA A 232 -4.23 1.64 4.61
CA ALA A 232 -3.67 0.53 3.87
C ALA A 232 -2.41 -0.06 4.53
N LEU A 233 -1.44 0.76 4.96
CA LEU A 233 -0.18 0.26 5.54
C LEU A 233 -0.38 -0.50 6.85
N VAL A 234 -1.39 -0.15 7.64
CA VAL A 234 -1.68 -0.81 8.92
C VAL A 234 -2.20 -2.24 8.75
N ASN A 235 -2.62 -2.65 7.53
CA ASN A 235 -3.13 -4.01 7.30
C ASN A 235 -2.16 -5.10 7.77
N TYR A 236 -0.86 -4.91 7.56
CA TYR A 236 0.16 -5.90 7.88
C TYR A 236 0.21 -6.27 9.36
N THR A 237 0.00 -5.29 10.22
CA THR A 237 -0.04 -5.49 11.68
C THR A 237 -1.43 -5.83 12.19
N SER A 238 -2.50 -5.30 11.58
CA SER A 238 -3.87 -5.59 11.99
C SER A 238 -4.22 -7.07 11.82
N ILE A 239 -3.73 -7.70 10.75
CA ILE A 239 -3.98 -9.11 10.49
C ILE A 239 -3.13 -10.00 11.40
N ALA A 240 -1.86 -9.66 11.62
CA ALA A 240 -1.04 -10.35 12.62
C ALA A 240 -1.70 -10.32 14.02
N HIS A 241 -2.30 -9.18 14.38
CA HIS A 241 -3.04 -9.02 15.63
C HIS A 241 -4.33 -9.85 15.65
N ALA A 242 -5.13 -9.84 14.57
CA ALA A 242 -6.39 -10.56 14.49
C ALA A 242 -6.23 -12.08 14.61
N HIS A 243 -5.13 -12.62 14.12
CA HIS A 243 -4.78 -14.04 14.29
C HIS A 243 -4.24 -14.39 15.68
N GLN A 244 -4.25 -13.44 16.64
CA GLN A 244 -3.68 -13.58 17.99
C GLN A 244 -2.21 -14.04 17.97
N ALA A 245 -1.59 -13.86 16.83
CA ALA A 245 -0.25 -14.32 16.56
C ALA A 245 0.69 -13.10 16.56
N LEU A 246 0.79 -12.41 17.70
CA LEU A 246 1.81 -11.38 17.91
C LEU A 246 3.22 -11.89 17.57
N GLU A 247 3.40 -13.21 17.60
CA GLU A 247 4.61 -13.90 17.17
C GLU A 247 4.82 -13.90 15.63
N LEU A 248 3.81 -13.54 14.82
CA LEU A 248 3.99 -13.35 13.37
C LEU A 248 4.69 -12.04 13.05
N TRP A 249 4.48 -10.99 13.85
CA TRP A 249 5.15 -9.73 13.63
C TRP A 249 6.54 -9.70 14.30
N PRO A 250 7.61 -9.19 13.67
CA PRO A 250 7.63 -8.49 12.38
C PRO A 250 7.56 -9.43 11.18
N ALA A 251 7.02 -8.92 10.06
CA ALA A 251 7.09 -9.61 8.79
C ALA A 251 8.54 -9.88 8.37
N ASP A 252 8.79 -11.06 7.79
CA ASP A 252 10.10 -11.38 7.21
C ASP A 252 10.29 -10.64 5.89
N ILE A 253 9.27 -10.61 5.02
CA ILE A 253 9.35 -9.93 3.73
C ILE A 253 8.03 -9.23 3.39
N HIS A 254 8.12 -7.95 3.01
CA HIS A 254 7.09 -7.26 2.24
C HIS A 254 7.49 -7.26 0.76
N VAL A 255 6.73 -7.92 -0.10
CA VAL A 255 6.92 -7.89 -1.56
C VAL A 255 6.08 -6.77 -2.13
N ILE A 256 6.69 -5.82 -2.84
CA ILE A 256 6.01 -4.61 -3.34
C ILE A 256 6.53 -4.17 -4.70
N GLY A 257 5.67 -3.48 -5.46
CA GLY A 257 6.07 -2.78 -6.68
C GLY A 257 6.87 -1.50 -6.41
N LYS A 258 7.73 -1.11 -7.36
CA LYS A 258 8.60 0.07 -7.23
C LYS A 258 7.85 1.41 -7.08
N ASP A 259 6.62 1.49 -7.56
CA ASP A 259 5.76 2.68 -7.51
C ASP A 259 5.27 3.01 -6.10
N ILE A 260 5.26 2.03 -5.19
CA ILE A 260 4.84 2.19 -3.81
C ILE A 260 5.98 2.09 -2.80
N VAL A 261 7.24 2.15 -3.26
CA VAL A 261 8.43 2.09 -2.40
C VAL A 261 8.43 3.19 -1.35
N LYS A 262 8.07 4.43 -1.70
CA LYS A 262 8.02 5.55 -0.74
C LYS A 262 7.12 5.24 0.45
N PHE A 263 5.96 4.64 0.21
CA PHE A 263 5.01 4.30 1.28
C PHE A 263 5.54 3.21 2.20
N HIS A 264 6.18 2.17 1.65
CA HIS A 264 6.65 1.02 2.41
C HIS A 264 8.04 1.20 3.02
N ALA A 265 8.93 1.96 2.37
CA ALA A 265 10.29 2.15 2.84
C ALA A 265 10.52 3.48 3.59
N VAL A 266 9.55 4.42 3.55
CA VAL A 266 9.65 5.69 4.28
C VAL A 266 8.50 5.82 5.28
N TYR A 267 7.25 5.82 4.84
CA TYR A 267 6.12 6.08 5.74
C TYR A 267 5.90 4.94 6.73
N TRP A 268 5.86 3.72 6.25
CA TRP A 268 5.58 2.54 7.07
C TRP A 268 6.60 2.32 8.21
N PRO A 269 7.92 2.37 8.00
CA PRO A 269 8.90 2.27 9.06
C PRO A 269 8.73 3.35 10.14
N ILE A 270 8.42 4.59 9.75
CA ILE A 270 8.22 5.68 10.70
C ILE A 270 6.91 5.48 11.49
N MET A 271 5.84 5.03 10.83
CA MET A 271 4.60 4.67 11.51
C MET A 271 4.82 3.55 12.54
N LEU A 272 5.53 2.49 12.18
CA LEU A 272 5.86 1.39 13.08
C LEU A 272 6.68 1.88 14.28
N LYS A 273 7.68 2.74 14.05
CA LYS A 273 8.44 3.35 15.15
C LYS A 273 7.54 4.11 16.11
N ALA A 274 6.62 4.92 15.59
CA ALA A 274 5.67 5.67 16.42
C ALA A 274 4.70 4.75 17.17
N MET A 275 4.30 3.62 16.55
CA MET A 275 3.49 2.58 17.17
C MET A 275 4.25 1.78 18.25
N GLY A 276 5.59 1.90 18.31
CA GLY A 276 6.43 1.10 19.20
C GLY A 276 6.57 -0.35 18.74
N LEU A 277 6.46 -0.60 17.45
CA LEU A 277 6.57 -1.93 16.84
C LEU A 277 7.90 -2.10 16.09
N PRO A 278 8.46 -3.33 16.05
CA PRO A 278 9.65 -3.61 15.24
C PRO A 278 9.34 -3.45 13.74
N LEU A 279 10.37 -3.14 12.95
CA LEU A 279 10.25 -3.04 11.50
C LEU A 279 10.23 -4.42 10.84
N PRO A 280 9.65 -4.56 9.63
CA PRO A 280 9.81 -5.77 8.81
C PRO A 280 11.30 -6.01 8.53
N LYS A 281 11.68 -7.27 8.35
CA LYS A 281 13.10 -7.61 8.14
C LYS A 281 13.59 -7.18 6.75
N GLN A 282 12.71 -7.27 5.75
CA GLN A 282 13.04 -6.90 4.38
C GLN A 282 11.83 -6.34 3.62
N ILE A 283 12.10 -5.37 2.77
CA ILE A 283 11.20 -4.86 1.73
C ILE A 283 11.79 -5.28 0.39
N LEU A 284 11.16 -6.26 -0.27
CA LEU A 284 11.57 -6.75 -1.58
C LEU A 284 10.80 -5.99 -2.66
N VAL A 285 11.53 -5.22 -3.45
CA VAL A 285 10.96 -4.30 -4.45
C VAL A 285 11.16 -4.85 -5.84
N HIS A 286 10.06 -5.20 -6.51
CA HIS A 286 10.12 -5.62 -7.91
C HIS A 286 9.92 -4.46 -8.90
N GLY A 287 10.36 -4.68 -10.15
CA GLY A 287 10.19 -3.74 -11.26
C GLY A 287 8.82 -3.82 -11.92
N TRP A 288 8.63 -3.03 -12.98
CA TRP A 288 7.46 -3.12 -13.84
C TRP A 288 7.70 -4.06 -15.02
N TRP A 289 6.67 -4.77 -15.40
CA TRP A 289 6.62 -5.37 -16.73
C TRP A 289 6.48 -4.28 -17.80
N GLN A 290 7.21 -4.44 -18.86
CA GLN A 290 7.19 -3.55 -20.02
C GLN A 290 6.81 -4.33 -21.27
N LYS A 291 6.04 -3.71 -22.15
CA LYS A 291 5.77 -4.19 -23.50
C LYS A 291 6.19 -3.11 -24.47
N ASP A 292 7.04 -3.46 -25.43
CA ASP A 292 7.56 -2.54 -26.44
C ASP A 292 8.24 -1.28 -25.84
N GLY A 293 8.95 -1.46 -24.69
CA GLY A 293 9.62 -0.38 -23.98
C GLY A 293 8.71 0.52 -23.13
N ALA A 294 7.40 0.30 -23.12
CA ALA A 294 6.44 1.05 -22.31
C ALA A 294 5.93 0.23 -21.11
N LYS A 295 5.66 0.90 -19.99
CA LYS A 295 5.00 0.28 -18.83
C LYS A 295 3.66 -0.31 -19.27
N ILE A 296 3.39 -1.57 -18.89
CA ILE A 296 2.06 -2.17 -19.04
C ILE A 296 1.12 -1.47 -18.05
N SER A 297 0.14 -0.73 -18.56
CA SER A 297 -0.85 -0.04 -17.73
C SER A 297 -2.17 0.16 -18.47
N LYS A 298 -3.26 0.33 -17.70
CA LYS A 298 -4.60 0.61 -18.27
C LYS A 298 -4.62 1.93 -19.06
N SER A 299 -3.88 2.93 -18.61
CA SER A 299 -3.84 4.25 -19.26
C SER A 299 -3.16 4.25 -20.62
N THR A 300 -2.30 3.26 -20.90
CA THR A 300 -1.60 3.11 -22.19
C THR A 300 -2.29 2.14 -23.14
N GLY A 301 -3.36 1.47 -22.72
CA GLY A 301 -4.12 0.52 -23.53
C GLY A 301 -3.37 -0.78 -23.88
N ASN A 302 -2.18 -1.01 -23.31
CA ASN A 302 -1.35 -2.19 -23.58
C ASN A 302 -1.45 -3.26 -22.46
N VAL A 303 -2.60 -3.33 -21.79
CA VAL A 303 -2.83 -4.29 -20.71
C VAL A 303 -2.76 -5.72 -21.24
N VAL A 304 -2.01 -6.56 -20.54
CA VAL A 304 -2.02 -8.02 -20.73
C VAL A 304 -2.95 -8.61 -19.67
N ASP A 305 -4.00 -9.28 -20.13
CA ASP A 305 -4.91 -10.03 -19.26
C ASP A 305 -4.23 -11.35 -18.84
N PRO A 306 -3.86 -11.52 -17.57
CA PRO A 306 -3.21 -12.74 -17.12
C PRO A 306 -4.10 -13.98 -17.24
N ILE A 307 -5.42 -13.82 -17.16
CA ILE A 307 -6.36 -14.94 -17.29
C ILE A 307 -6.40 -15.46 -18.72
N ALA A 308 -6.38 -14.57 -19.70
CA ALA A 308 -6.31 -14.97 -21.12
C ALA A 308 -5.01 -15.75 -21.40
N VAL A 309 -3.87 -15.28 -20.88
CA VAL A 309 -2.57 -15.96 -21.03
C VAL A 309 -2.58 -17.33 -20.34
N ILE A 310 -3.12 -17.44 -19.14
CA ILE A 310 -3.23 -18.71 -18.41
C ILE A 310 -4.14 -19.71 -19.15
N ASN A 311 -5.23 -19.23 -19.74
CA ASN A 311 -6.14 -20.10 -20.49
C ASN A 311 -5.52 -20.62 -21.80
N GLU A 312 -4.62 -19.86 -22.42
CA GLU A 312 -3.92 -20.23 -23.66
C GLU A 312 -2.72 -21.14 -23.40
N TRP A 313 -1.89 -20.81 -22.40
CA TRP A 313 -0.57 -21.44 -22.20
C TRP A 313 -0.49 -22.34 -20.95
N GLY A 314 -1.51 -22.32 -20.10
CA GLY A 314 -1.53 -23.00 -18.82
C GLY A 314 -0.87 -22.20 -17.69
N LEU A 315 -1.27 -22.52 -16.46
CA LEU A 315 -0.83 -21.79 -15.27
C LEU A 315 0.66 -21.98 -14.96
N ASP A 316 1.18 -23.21 -15.09
CA ASP A 316 2.59 -23.51 -14.79
C ASP A 316 3.53 -22.75 -15.73
N ALA A 317 3.21 -22.75 -17.04
CA ALA A 317 3.98 -22.00 -18.02
C ALA A 317 3.94 -20.50 -17.74
N PHE A 318 2.77 -19.95 -17.39
CA PHE A 318 2.60 -18.55 -17.01
C PHE A 318 3.43 -18.21 -15.75
N ARG A 319 3.31 -19.00 -14.69
CA ARG A 319 4.06 -18.80 -13.43
C ARG A 319 5.56 -18.84 -13.66
N PHE A 320 6.04 -19.79 -14.46
CA PHE A 320 7.46 -19.90 -14.81
C PHE A 320 7.97 -18.72 -15.63
N TYR A 321 7.15 -18.23 -16.56
CA TYR A 321 7.53 -17.11 -17.44
C TYR A 321 7.64 -15.77 -16.71
N VAL A 322 6.80 -15.53 -15.70
CA VAL A 322 6.79 -14.25 -14.97
C VAL A 322 7.83 -14.17 -13.84
N LEU A 323 8.49 -15.27 -13.47
CA LEU A 323 9.58 -15.33 -12.49
C LEU A 323 10.95 -15.14 -13.12
#